data_88f4f289fa82368ea25452dd238b0fec
#
_entry.id   88f4f289fa82368ea25452dd238b0fec
#
_cell.length_a   1.000
_cell.length_b   1.000
_cell.length_c   1.000
_cell.angle_alpha   90.00
_cell.angle_beta   90.00
_cell.angle_gamma   90.00
#
_symmetry.space_group_name_H-M   'P 1'
#
loop_
_entity.id
_entity.type
_entity.pdbx_description
1 polymer ?
#
loop_
_entity_poly.entity_id
_entity_poly.type
_entity_poly.pdbx_seq_one_letter_code
_entity_poly.pdbx_strand_id
1 'polypeptide(L)'
;MCFGALLLGSCKRETKDDRFRREFEQFTEKECPKEVSPYTRMDSIAYDIESRTLTEYYTVSGELDIDSLYTDEVIEEFSNNLLKELKGSLSLKPYTDEGINFAYLYRSITTDKVILEVTFTPEDYGK
;
A
#
# COMPACT_ATOMS: atom_id res chain seq x y z
N MET A 1 -15.76 -39.02 -12.66
CA MET A 1 -15.65 -38.40 -12.49
C MET A 1 -15.92 -37.55 -12.44
N CYS A 2 -15.79 -37.28 -12.41
CA CYS A 2 -15.80 -36.44 -12.29
C CYS A 2 -16.12 -35.86 -12.11
N PHE A 3 -16.10 -35.82 -12.17
CA PHE A 3 -16.10 -35.19 -12.04
C PHE A 3 -16.36 -34.40 -12.00
N GLY A 4 -16.52 -34.64 -12.18
CA GLY A 4 -16.55 -33.89 -12.16
C GLY A 4 -16.49 -32.98 -11.77
N ALA A 5 -16.54 -32.95 -11.40
CA ALA A 5 -16.45 -31.96 -11.03
C ALA A 5 -15.54 -31.44 -10.65
N LEU A 6 -15.06 -31.86 -10.48
CA LEU A 6 -14.13 -31.46 -10.29
C LEU A 6 -13.85 -30.46 -10.79
N LEU A 7 -13.98 -30.39 -11.42
CA LEU A 7 -13.76 -29.45 -12.01
C LEU A 7 -14.23 -28.37 -11.47
N LEU A 8 -14.99 -28.39 -10.76
CA LEU A 8 -15.49 -27.41 -10.20
C LEU A 8 -14.65 -26.58 -9.59
N GLY A 9 -13.82 -26.94 -8.83
CA GLY A 9 -12.84 -26.12 -8.28
C GLY A 9 -12.08 -25.43 -9.34
N SER A 10 -11.84 -26.12 -10.35
CA SER A 10 -11.12 -25.56 -11.46
C SER A 10 -11.89 -24.43 -12.11
N CYS A 11 -13.17 -24.39 -11.88
CA CYS A 11 -13.96 -23.31 -12.43
C CYS A 11 -13.86 -22.04 -11.65
N LYS A 12 -13.24 -22.10 -10.49
CA LYS A 12 -13.09 -20.96 -9.68
C LYS A 12 -12.07 -20.02 -10.29
N ARG A 13 -12.51 -18.90 -10.74
CA ARG A 13 -11.62 -17.92 -11.33
C ARG A 13 -11.10 -16.99 -10.28
N GLU A 14 -9.84 -16.62 -10.41
CA GLU A 14 -9.28 -15.60 -9.58
C GLU A 14 -9.88 -14.25 -10.01
N THR A 15 -10.46 -13.52 -9.07
CA THR A 15 -10.97 -12.19 -9.37
C THR A 15 -9.81 -11.22 -9.47
N LYS A 16 -10.09 -9.99 -9.97
CA LYS A 16 -9.05 -8.96 -10.01
C LYS A 16 -8.54 -8.66 -8.60
N ASP A 17 -9.43 -8.59 -7.64
CA ASP A 17 -9.03 -8.31 -6.26
C ASP A 17 -8.19 -9.44 -5.68
N ASP A 18 -8.53 -10.69 -5.98
CA ASP A 18 -7.71 -11.83 -5.56
C ASP A 18 -6.31 -11.73 -6.16
N ARG A 19 -6.23 -11.35 -7.43
CA ARG A 19 -4.95 -11.21 -8.10
C ARG A 19 -4.14 -10.07 -7.49
N PHE A 20 -4.78 -8.94 -7.19
CA PHE A 20 -4.09 -7.81 -6.56
C PHE A 20 -3.50 -8.26 -5.22
N ARG A 21 -4.30 -8.94 -4.40
CA ARG A 21 -3.81 -9.42 -3.11
C ARG A 21 -2.61 -10.33 -3.28
N ARG A 22 -2.70 -11.26 -4.20
CA ARG A 22 -1.60 -12.20 -4.46
C ARG A 22 -0.35 -11.48 -4.93
N GLU A 23 -0.51 -10.52 -5.84
CA GLU A 23 0.62 -9.78 -6.37
C GLU A 23 1.36 -9.01 -5.29
N PHE A 24 0.62 -8.40 -4.37
CA PHE A 24 1.25 -7.65 -3.30
C PHE A 24 1.83 -8.54 -2.22
N GLU A 25 1.23 -9.69 -1.98
CA GLU A 25 1.83 -10.68 -1.09
C GLU A 25 3.16 -11.15 -1.65
N GLN A 26 3.22 -11.40 -2.95
CA GLN A 26 4.44 -11.82 -3.61
C GLN A 26 5.50 -10.72 -3.59
N PHE A 27 5.07 -9.48 -3.80
CA PHE A 27 6.00 -8.35 -3.73
C PHE A 27 6.62 -8.26 -2.34
N THR A 28 5.79 -8.35 -1.30
CA THR A 28 6.27 -8.29 0.07
C THR A 28 7.27 -9.41 0.35
N GLU A 29 6.95 -10.61 -0.10
CA GLU A 29 7.79 -11.76 0.13
C GLU A 29 9.17 -11.60 -0.54
N LYS A 30 9.19 -11.04 -1.74
CA LYS A 30 10.41 -10.92 -2.52
C LYS A 30 11.22 -9.68 -2.20
N GLU A 31 10.55 -8.56 -1.92
CA GLU A 31 11.20 -7.27 -1.86
C GLU A 31 11.31 -6.67 -0.47
N CYS A 32 10.45 -7.08 0.45
CA CYS A 32 10.41 -6.45 1.76
C CYS A 32 11.07 -7.31 2.82
N PRO A 33 11.66 -6.73 3.84
CA PRO A 33 11.77 -5.29 4.07
C PRO A 33 12.80 -4.66 3.14
N LYS A 34 12.60 -3.40 2.82
CA LYS A 34 13.44 -2.74 1.84
C LYS A 34 13.61 -1.28 2.21
N GLU A 35 14.85 -0.81 2.28
CA GLU A 35 15.11 0.59 2.54
C GLU A 35 14.80 1.37 1.26
N VAL A 36 13.86 2.32 1.36
CA VAL A 36 13.42 3.09 0.19
C VAL A 36 14.01 4.49 0.16
N SER A 37 14.46 4.98 1.31
CA SER A 37 15.17 6.24 1.42
C SER A 37 15.87 6.23 2.76
N PRO A 38 16.80 7.18 3.01
CA PRO A 38 17.45 7.23 4.32
C PRO A 38 16.39 7.33 5.42
N TYR A 39 16.54 6.52 6.43
CA TYR A 39 15.67 6.49 7.61
C TYR A 39 14.24 6.00 7.32
N THR A 40 13.97 5.43 6.14
CA THR A 40 12.64 4.92 5.81
C THR A 40 12.75 3.52 5.21
N ARG A 41 12.08 2.57 5.84
CA ARG A 41 12.07 1.18 5.39
C ARG A 41 10.64 0.78 5.07
N MET A 42 10.44 0.20 3.89
CA MET A 42 9.15 -0.39 3.54
C MET A 42 9.09 -1.78 4.14
N ASP A 43 8.16 -2.01 5.05
CA ASP A 43 8.04 -3.28 5.74
C ASP A 43 7.21 -4.28 4.94
N SER A 44 6.13 -3.82 4.34
CA SER A 44 5.23 -4.69 3.58
C SER A 44 4.23 -3.85 2.81
N ILE A 45 3.57 -4.51 1.86
CA ILE A 45 2.42 -3.95 1.17
C ILE A 45 1.33 -5.02 1.24
N ALA A 46 0.13 -4.62 1.61
CA ALA A 46 -0.97 -5.56 1.72
C ALA A 46 -2.22 -4.99 1.08
N TYR A 47 -2.99 -5.85 0.41
CA TYR A 47 -4.24 -5.45 -0.21
C TYR A 47 -5.40 -6.10 0.52
N ASP A 48 -6.30 -5.29 1.05
CA ASP A 48 -7.50 -5.77 1.71
C ASP A 48 -8.65 -5.76 0.70
N ILE A 49 -9.17 -6.94 0.40
CA ILE A 49 -10.21 -7.08 -0.62
C ILE A 49 -11.50 -6.41 -0.18
N GLU A 50 -11.86 -6.54 1.08
CA GLU A 50 -13.12 -6.02 1.59
C GLU A 50 -13.22 -4.51 1.42
N SER A 51 -12.20 -3.80 1.84
CA SER A 51 -12.18 -2.34 1.75
C SER A 51 -11.60 -1.84 0.45
N ARG A 52 -11.07 -2.75 -0.37
CA ARG A 52 -10.38 -2.43 -1.62
C ARG A 52 -9.28 -1.40 -1.38
N THR A 53 -8.47 -1.64 -0.34
CA THR A 53 -7.42 -0.72 0.07
C THR A 53 -6.05 -1.39 0.01
N LEU A 54 -5.15 -0.76 -0.71
CA LEU A 54 -3.74 -1.15 -0.73
C LEU A 54 -3.04 -0.32 0.32
N THR A 55 -2.44 -0.97 1.31
CA THR A 55 -1.72 -0.27 2.38
C THR A 55 -0.24 -0.56 2.27
N GLU A 56 0.56 0.49 2.24
CA GLU A 56 2.01 0.38 2.30
C GLU A 56 2.45 0.70 3.72
N TYR A 57 3.19 -0.22 4.31
CA TYR A 57 3.62 -0.11 5.71
C TYR A 57 5.09 0.24 5.77
N TYR A 58 5.42 1.30 6.48
CA TYR A 58 6.79 1.81 6.61
C TYR A 58 7.19 1.97 8.05
N THR A 59 8.49 1.87 8.28
CA THR A 59 9.09 2.21 9.57
C THR A 59 10.09 3.33 9.33
N VAL A 60 10.01 4.38 10.14
CA VAL A 60 10.97 5.48 10.09
C VAL A 60 11.89 5.40 11.29
N SER A 61 13.14 5.86 11.07
CA SER A 61 14.17 5.79 12.10
C SER A 61 14.99 7.07 12.08
N GLY A 62 15.93 7.18 13.02
CA GLY A 62 16.89 8.27 13.05
C GLY A 62 16.24 9.64 13.00
N GLU A 63 16.67 10.43 12.04
CA GLU A 63 16.22 11.82 11.94
C GLU A 63 14.75 11.97 11.62
N LEU A 64 14.13 10.94 11.04
CA LEU A 64 12.70 10.98 10.74
C LEU A 64 11.84 10.46 11.89
N ASP A 65 12.46 9.88 12.91
CA ASP A 65 11.73 9.29 14.03
C ASP A 65 11.60 10.27 15.17
N ILE A 66 11.04 11.44 14.86
CA ILE A 66 10.86 12.52 15.84
C ILE A 66 9.44 13.08 15.65
N ASP A 67 8.60 12.87 16.65
CA ASP A 67 7.20 13.28 16.59
C ASP A 67 7.01 14.73 16.19
N SER A 68 7.85 15.62 16.73
CA SER A 68 7.68 17.05 16.50
C SER A 68 7.95 17.49 15.07
N LEU A 69 8.50 16.60 14.24
CA LEU A 69 8.65 16.90 12.82
C LEU A 69 7.32 16.93 12.09
N TYR A 70 6.35 16.17 12.58
CA TYR A 70 5.11 15.92 11.83
C TYR A 70 4.03 16.91 12.21
N THR A 71 4.29 18.18 11.88
CA THR A 71 3.30 19.23 12.03
C THR A 71 2.25 19.10 10.94
N ASP A 72 1.12 19.79 11.11
CA ASP A 72 0.05 19.76 10.11
C ASP A 72 0.58 20.17 8.73
N GLU A 73 1.45 21.18 8.70
CA GLU A 73 2.02 21.65 7.44
C GLU A 73 2.89 20.60 6.77
N VAL A 74 3.72 19.93 7.55
CA VAL A 74 4.60 18.88 7.02
C VAL A 74 3.77 17.71 6.52
N ILE A 75 2.75 17.33 7.27
CA ILE A 75 1.86 16.23 6.86
C ILE A 75 1.15 16.56 5.56
N GLU A 76 0.67 17.80 5.44
CA GLU A 76 -0.01 18.22 4.22
C GLU A 76 0.92 18.20 3.01
N GLU A 77 2.13 18.71 3.17
CA GLU A 77 3.10 18.74 2.10
C GLU A 77 3.48 17.32 1.68
N PHE A 78 3.72 16.46 2.67
CA PHE A 78 4.06 15.07 2.42
C PHE A 78 2.93 14.36 1.68
N SER A 79 1.70 14.58 2.14
CA SER A 79 0.52 13.99 1.52
C SER A 79 0.38 14.43 0.06
N ASN A 80 0.58 15.72 -0.20
CA ASN A 80 0.50 16.23 -1.56
C ASN A 80 1.56 15.61 -2.46
N ASN A 81 2.76 15.41 -1.94
CA ASN A 81 3.83 14.78 -2.71
C ASN A 81 3.52 13.32 -3.00
N LEU A 82 2.98 12.61 -2.01
CA LEU A 82 2.57 11.22 -2.23
C LEU A 82 1.49 11.11 -3.29
N LEU A 83 0.53 12.02 -3.24
CA LEU A 83 -0.55 12.01 -4.23
C LEU A 83 0.00 12.25 -5.63
N LYS A 84 0.93 13.18 -5.75
CA LYS A 84 1.56 13.48 -7.02
C LYS A 84 2.29 12.24 -7.57
N GLU A 85 3.03 11.55 -6.69
CA GLU A 85 3.73 10.34 -7.09
C GLU A 85 2.75 9.25 -7.51
N LEU A 86 1.66 9.10 -6.77
CA LEU A 86 0.65 8.11 -7.09
C LEU A 86 0.05 8.37 -8.47
N LYS A 87 -0.30 9.61 -8.75
CA LYS A 87 -0.89 9.98 -10.03
C LYS A 87 0.07 9.75 -11.19
N GLY A 88 1.37 9.92 -10.95
CA GLY A 88 2.38 9.76 -11.98
C GLY A 88 2.97 8.37 -12.10
N SER A 89 2.56 7.44 -11.25
CA SER A 89 3.17 6.12 -11.22
C SER A 89 2.62 5.22 -12.30
N LEU A 90 3.48 4.78 -13.21
CA LEU A 90 3.10 3.83 -14.23
C LEU A 90 2.91 2.43 -13.65
N SER A 91 3.71 2.08 -12.66
CA SER A 91 3.62 0.75 -12.05
C SER A 91 2.33 0.58 -11.25
N LEU A 92 1.76 1.66 -10.75
CA LEU A 92 0.51 1.59 -9.99
C LEU A 92 -0.72 1.87 -10.85
N LYS A 93 -0.51 2.19 -12.12
CA LYS A 93 -1.61 2.52 -13.00
C LYS A 93 -2.68 1.43 -13.09
N PRO A 94 -2.35 0.14 -13.16
CA PRO A 94 -3.40 -0.89 -13.18
C PRO A 94 -4.32 -0.80 -11.97
N TYR A 95 -3.80 -0.35 -10.84
CA TYR A 95 -4.58 -0.27 -9.60
C TYR A 95 -5.36 1.03 -9.52
N THR A 96 -4.77 2.15 -9.94
CA THR A 96 -5.53 3.41 -9.99
C THR A 96 -6.64 3.32 -11.04
N ASP A 97 -6.40 2.62 -12.15
CA ASP A 97 -7.44 2.41 -13.16
C ASP A 97 -8.62 1.65 -12.59
N GLU A 98 -8.38 0.75 -11.64
CA GLU A 98 -9.45 -0.02 -11.01
C GLU A 98 -10.13 0.75 -9.87
N GLY A 99 -9.62 1.89 -9.50
CA GLY A 99 -10.27 2.73 -8.50
C GLY A 99 -10.18 2.20 -7.08
N ILE A 100 -9.03 1.63 -6.71
CA ILE A 100 -8.87 1.16 -5.34
C ILE A 100 -8.39 2.31 -4.45
N ASN A 101 -8.46 2.11 -3.15
CA ASN A 101 -7.95 3.08 -2.18
C ASN A 101 -6.49 2.78 -1.87
N PHE A 102 -5.73 3.82 -1.52
CA PHE A 102 -4.32 3.68 -1.16
C PHE A 102 -4.09 4.27 0.21
N ALA A 103 -3.45 3.52 1.08
CA ALA A 103 -3.11 3.99 2.41
C ALA A 103 -1.61 3.84 2.64
N TYR A 104 -1.03 4.82 3.31
CA TYR A 104 0.40 4.86 3.63
C TYR A 104 0.51 5.05 5.13
N LEU A 105 1.16 4.10 5.79
CA LEU A 105 1.22 4.09 7.23
C LEU A 105 2.68 4.03 7.68
N TYR A 106 3.09 5.04 8.44
CA TYR A 106 4.47 5.17 8.91
C TYR A 106 4.53 5.02 10.41
N ARG A 107 5.40 4.17 10.86
CA ARG A 107 5.53 3.77 12.26
C ARG A 107 6.92 4.11 12.78
N SER A 108 7.00 4.52 14.03
CA SER A 108 8.27 4.81 14.68
C SER A 108 9.01 3.51 15.00
N ILE A 109 10.31 3.45 14.69
CA ILE A 109 11.09 2.29 15.06
C ILE A 109 11.29 2.21 16.56
N THR A 110 11.27 3.36 17.24
CA THR A 110 11.51 3.41 18.67
C THR A 110 10.29 3.04 19.50
N THR A 111 9.13 3.60 19.13
CA THR A 111 7.91 3.40 19.92
C THR A 111 6.94 2.40 19.33
N ASP A 112 7.14 2.02 18.06
CA ASP A 112 6.25 1.14 17.32
C ASP A 112 4.85 1.73 17.14
N LYS A 113 4.72 3.03 17.32
CA LYS A 113 3.45 3.71 17.14
C LYS A 113 3.37 4.36 15.79
N VAL A 114 2.16 4.46 15.26
CA VAL A 114 1.92 5.15 14.00
C VAL A 114 2.12 6.64 14.23
N ILE A 115 2.98 7.26 13.43
CA ILE A 115 3.24 8.68 13.52
C ILE A 115 2.73 9.45 12.31
N LEU A 116 2.38 8.75 11.25
CA LEU A 116 1.88 9.40 10.05
C LEU A 116 1.03 8.40 9.27
N GLU A 117 -0.17 8.81 8.90
CA GLU A 117 -1.05 7.98 8.10
C GLU A 117 -1.74 8.85 7.05
N VAL A 118 -1.69 8.41 5.80
CA VAL A 118 -2.29 9.13 4.68
C VAL A 118 -3.10 8.14 3.87
N THR A 119 -4.32 8.52 3.50
CA THR A 119 -5.18 7.66 2.69
C THR A 119 -5.73 8.46 1.51
N PHE A 120 -5.71 7.83 0.35
CA PHE A 120 -6.28 8.42 -0.87
C PHE A 120 -7.38 7.54 -1.40
N THR A 121 -8.47 8.16 -1.80
CA THR A 121 -9.57 7.48 -2.47
C THR A 121 -9.50 7.78 -3.96
N PRO A 122 -10.29 7.07 -4.79
CA PRO A 122 -10.29 7.35 -6.23
C PRO A 122 -10.56 8.81 -6.56
N GLU A 123 -11.40 9.47 -5.77
CA GLU A 123 -11.69 10.88 -6.01
C GLU A 123 -10.43 11.74 -5.89
N ASP A 124 -9.56 11.38 -4.96
CA ASP A 124 -8.35 12.17 -4.72
C ASP A 124 -7.40 12.15 -5.90
N TYR A 125 -7.34 11.03 -6.62
CA TYR A 125 -6.42 10.95 -7.75
C TYR A 125 -7.12 11.05 -9.10
N GLY A 126 -8.35 11.52 -9.11
CA GLY A 126 -9.02 11.90 -10.36
C GLY A 126 -9.83 10.81 -11.04
N LYS A 127 -10.29 9.85 -10.26
CA LYS A 127 -11.11 8.77 -10.82
C LYS A 127 -12.58 8.99 -10.57
#